data_f262bbe660ed80b7760cf324d7762912
#
_entry.id   f262bbe660ed80b7760cf324d7762912
#
_cell.length_a   1.000
_cell.length_b   1.000
_cell.length_c   1.000
_cell.angle_alpha   90.00
_cell.angle_beta   90.00
_cell.angle_gamma   90.00
#
_symmetry.space_group_name_H-M   'P 1'
#
loop_
_entity.id
_entity.type
_entity.pdbx_description
1 polymer ?
#
loop_
_entity_poly.entity_id
_entity_poly.type
_entity_poly.pdbx_seq_one_letter_code
_entity_poly.pdbx_strand_id
1 'polypeptide(L)'
;MKAHPHMSLPALCALVSRYIVRLRVATCAASFVLPGLALADGSTPQIPGTPAGHALVAWLDAFNSGDSEKFASFAKVHAPWMGLDQEKALRASTGGYDLASIDGSDNLWIVFHAKTRVGGSRVSGSLVVRLKDPEHITLLNLVPADSKSAEIVLDEAERSRVIEASERLLAQFYVFPDVAKKTVAKLEALRKRGNYRSITDGEVFAVRLEDDLRVISGDKHFRVDYFAKEMPPFEPSSRPHPDPHKLAADNCGFEKADHLLPNIGYLKLNFFTEPAICASTAIAAMSFLADSDTLIIDLRDNHGGAPGMAALISSYLFEEPTHLDDIYDHTKDTIEQSWTFPYLPGKKLTGKTVYVLTSNQTFSTGEEFSFDLKNLKRATLVGDATGGGAHPVAPHWIDGHFVIVVPFGRFMNPITKADWEGTGVEPDIKVPAADALDEALKRAREEP
;
A
#
# COMPACT_ATOMS: atom_id res chain seq x y z
N MET A 1 -37.79 11.32 17.46
CA MET A 1 -36.58 10.47 17.64
C MET A 1 -36.50 9.57 16.41
N LYS A 2 -35.66 9.94 15.42
CA LYS A 2 -35.38 9.12 14.24
C LYS A 2 -34.06 8.41 14.51
N ALA A 3 -34.09 7.09 14.59
CA ALA A 3 -32.90 6.25 14.76
C ALA A 3 -32.01 6.39 13.53
N HIS A 4 -30.76 6.81 13.72
CA HIS A 4 -29.74 6.71 12.70
C HIS A 4 -29.26 5.25 12.61
N PRO A 5 -29.09 4.69 11.41
CA PRO A 5 -28.58 3.34 11.26
C PRO A 5 -27.12 3.29 11.73
N HIS A 6 -26.83 2.38 12.64
CA HIS A 6 -25.49 2.05 13.10
C HIS A 6 -24.64 1.57 11.90
N MET A 7 -23.60 2.31 11.55
CA MET A 7 -22.57 1.86 10.61
C MET A 7 -21.61 0.92 11.35
N SER A 8 -21.60 -0.34 10.97
CA SER A 8 -20.60 -1.31 11.43
C SER A 8 -19.25 -1.06 10.76
N LEU A 9 -18.15 -1.25 11.50
CA LEU A 9 -16.74 -1.16 11.05
C LEU A 9 -16.38 -1.89 9.73
N PRO A 10 -17.07 -2.97 9.29
CA PRO A 10 -16.68 -3.73 8.10
C PRO A 10 -16.63 -2.94 6.78
N ALA A 11 -17.14 -1.72 6.77
CA ALA A 11 -17.26 -0.95 5.54
C ALA A 11 -16.01 -0.12 5.17
N LEU A 12 -14.95 -0.12 6.00
CA LEU A 12 -13.80 0.80 5.85
C LEU A 12 -12.61 0.24 5.05
N CYS A 13 -12.45 -1.07 4.97
CA CYS A 13 -11.22 -1.68 4.43
C CYS A 13 -11.12 -1.78 2.89
N ALA A 14 -12.19 -1.57 2.13
CA ALA A 14 -12.17 -1.79 0.68
C ALA A 14 -11.29 -0.81 -0.13
N LEU A 15 -10.79 0.26 0.48
CA LEU A 15 -9.90 1.25 -0.18
C LEU A 15 -8.40 1.04 0.10
N VAL A 16 -8.03 0.15 1.02
CA VAL A 16 -6.63 -0.10 1.42
C VAL A 16 -5.86 -0.89 0.36
N SER A 17 -6.54 -1.53 -0.61
CA SER A 17 -5.96 -2.43 -1.62
C SER A 17 -5.13 -1.75 -2.74
N ARG A 18 -4.62 -0.53 -2.57
CA ARG A 18 -3.78 0.12 -3.60
C ARG A 18 -2.32 0.32 -3.20
N TYR A 19 -1.80 -0.49 -2.31
CA TYR A 19 -0.33 -0.62 -2.15
C TYR A 19 0.34 -1.37 -3.31
N ILE A 20 -0.47 -1.89 -4.25
CA ILE A 20 0.04 -2.58 -5.41
C ILE A 20 0.21 -1.59 -6.54
N VAL A 21 1.45 -1.22 -6.78
CA VAL A 21 2.04 -0.77 -8.06
C VAL A 21 1.27 0.34 -8.78
N ARG A 22 1.68 1.58 -8.56
CA ARG A 22 1.31 2.71 -9.44
C ARG A 22 2.10 2.67 -10.76
N LEU A 23 2.24 1.50 -11.39
CA LEU A 23 2.66 1.40 -12.79
C LEU A 23 1.40 1.24 -13.65
N ARG A 24 0.81 2.35 -14.08
CA ARG A 24 -0.29 2.31 -15.05
C ARG A 24 0.29 2.32 -16.45
N VAL A 25 0.37 1.15 -17.07
CA VAL A 25 0.64 1.01 -18.50
C VAL A 25 -0.69 0.90 -19.22
N ALA A 26 -1.08 1.94 -19.94
CA ALA A 26 -2.17 1.85 -20.90
C ALA A 26 -1.66 1.19 -22.19
N THR A 27 -2.14 -0.02 -22.49
CA THR A 27 -1.90 -0.67 -23.78
C THR A 27 -2.62 0.09 -24.87
N CYS A 28 -1.89 0.75 -25.77
CA CYS A 28 -2.44 1.38 -26.99
C CYS A 28 -2.71 0.35 -28.06
N ALA A 29 -3.98 0.23 -28.47
CA ALA A 29 -4.32 -0.25 -29.80
C ALA A 29 -4.17 0.91 -30.82
N ALA A 30 -3.56 0.61 -31.93
CA ALA A 30 -3.16 1.53 -32.99
C ALA A 30 -4.30 2.37 -33.55
N SER A 31 -4.03 3.66 -33.90
CA SER A 31 -4.58 4.29 -35.12
C SER A 31 -4.02 5.68 -35.42
N PHE A 32 -3.69 5.83 -36.67
CA PHE A 32 -3.62 7.01 -37.53
C PHE A 32 -2.60 8.13 -37.26
N VAL A 33 -1.67 8.18 -38.23
CA VAL A 33 -0.69 9.23 -38.48
C VAL A 33 -1.37 10.41 -39.22
N LEU A 34 -1.16 11.63 -38.70
CA LEU A 34 -1.20 12.87 -39.47
C LEU A 34 0.14 13.61 -39.30
N PRO A 35 0.76 14.11 -40.37
CA PRO A 35 2.04 14.79 -40.29
C PRO A 35 1.86 16.27 -39.94
N GLY A 36 2.49 16.72 -38.88
CA GLY A 36 2.53 18.13 -38.48
C GLY A 36 3.87 18.51 -37.91
N LEU A 37 4.66 19.20 -38.70
CA LEU A 37 5.83 20.04 -38.40
C LEU A 37 6.29 20.13 -36.94
N ALA A 38 7.50 19.64 -36.69
CA ALA A 38 8.31 20.10 -35.54
C ALA A 38 9.78 20.07 -35.95
N LEU A 39 10.37 21.22 -36.04
CA LEU A 39 11.82 21.39 -35.96
C LEU A 39 12.18 21.28 -34.48
N ALA A 40 12.78 20.18 -34.08
CA ALA A 40 13.40 20.04 -32.77
C ALA A 40 14.91 20.03 -32.98
N ASP A 41 15.55 20.98 -32.36
CA ASP A 41 17.01 21.05 -32.18
C ASP A 41 17.47 19.76 -31.48
N GLY A 42 18.46 19.07 -32.02
CA GLY A 42 18.85 17.71 -31.65
C GLY A 42 19.70 17.62 -30.34
N SER A 43 19.49 18.50 -29.37
CA SER A 43 20.14 18.41 -28.08
C SER A 43 19.35 17.53 -27.11
N THR A 44 19.99 16.52 -26.53
CA THR A 44 19.41 15.74 -25.43
C THR A 44 19.01 16.68 -24.30
N PRO A 45 17.75 16.60 -23.76
CA PRO A 45 17.33 17.47 -22.67
C PRO A 45 18.27 17.34 -21.47
N GLN A 46 18.69 18.47 -20.92
CA GLN A 46 19.58 18.49 -19.75
C GLN A 46 18.76 18.12 -18.53
N ILE A 47 19.06 16.96 -17.90
CA ILE A 47 18.43 16.53 -16.68
C ILE A 47 19.05 17.34 -15.51
N PRO A 48 18.22 17.95 -14.63
CA PRO A 48 18.72 18.71 -13.50
C PRO A 48 19.55 17.85 -12.55
N GLY A 49 20.62 18.41 -11.95
CA GLY A 49 21.45 17.75 -10.94
C GLY A 49 20.79 17.72 -9.55
N THR A 50 19.49 17.43 -9.50
CA THR A 50 18.69 17.28 -8.29
C THR A 50 18.54 15.81 -7.93
N PRO A 51 18.17 15.45 -6.68
CA PRO A 51 17.87 14.06 -6.33
C PRO A 51 16.86 13.40 -7.27
N ALA A 52 15.76 14.08 -7.63
CA ALA A 52 14.80 13.56 -8.61
C ALA A 52 15.39 13.38 -10.01
N GLY A 53 16.26 14.30 -10.43
CA GLY A 53 16.99 14.17 -11.70
C GLY A 53 17.96 12.99 -11.69
N HIS A 54 18.70 12.79 -10.61
CA HIS A 54 19.59 11.62 -10.46
C HIS A 54 18.80 10.31 -10.47
N ALA A 55 17.65 10.26 -9.80
CA ALA A 55 16.77 9.09 -9.82
C ALA A 55 16.24 8.79 -11.23
N LEU A 56 15.88 9.84 -12.01
CA LEU A 56 15.46 9.66 -13.41
C LEU A 56 16.60 9.09 -14.27
N VAL A 57 17.83 9.61 -14.12
CA VAL A 57 19.00 9.08 -14.84
C VAL A 57 19.25 7.63 -14.48
N ALA A 58 19.23 7.29 -13.19
CA ALA A 58 19.46 5.92 -12.71
C ALA A 58 18.40 4.95 -13.24
N TRP A 59 17.14 5.36 -13.24
CA TRP A 59 16.04 4.56 -13.79
C TRP A 59 16.20 4.36 -15.31
N LEU A 60 16.42 5.43 -16.08
CA LEU A 60 16.60 5.34 -17.52
C LEU A 60 17.78 4.45 -17.89
N ASP A 61 18.89 4.55 -17.16
CA ASP A 61 20.09 3.74 -17.38
C ASP A 61 19.84 2.25 -17.09
N ALA A 62 19.16 1.95 -15.97
CA ALA A 62 18.81 0.59 -15.62
C ALA A 62 17.79 -0.01 -16.59
N PHE A 63 16.68 0.70 -16.85
CA PHE A 63 15.60 0.25 -17.74
C PHE A 63 16.07 0.09 -19.18
N ASN A 64 16.80 1.08 -19.72
CA ASN A 64 17.27 1.09 -21.11
C ASN A 64 18.38 0.08 -21.39
N SER A 65 19.08 -0.41 -20.36
CA SER A 65 20.13 -1.42 -20.54
C SER A 65 19.59 -2.74 -21.10
N GLY A 66 18.34 -3.09 -20.78
CA GLY A 66 17.75 -4.38 -21.09
C GLY A 66 18.31 -5.53 -20.23
N ASP A 67 19.21 -5.21 -19.30
CA ASP A 67 19.83 -6.15 -18.35
C ASP A 67 18.96 -6.31 -17.11
N SER A 68 18.42 -7.51 -16.92
CA SER A 68 17.52 -7.81 -15.80
C SER A 68 18.22 -7.78 -14.43
N GLU A 69 19.52 -8.09 -14.34
CA GLU A 69 20.27 -8.04 -13.10
C GLU A 69 20.57 -6.59 -12.70
N LYS A 70 20.94 -5.76 -13.69
CA LYS A 70 21.12 -4.33 -13.47
C LYS A 70 19.84 -3.66 -13.02
N PHE A 71 18.71 -3.99 -13.65
CA PHE A 71 17.41 -3.46 -13.24
C PHE A 71 16.99 -3.96 -11.84
N ALA A 72 17.20 -5.24 -11.53
CA ALA A 72 16.92 -5.79 -10.20
C ALA A 72 17.75 -5.10 -9.10
N SER A 73 19.02 -4.81 -9.39
CA SER A 73 19.90 -4.06 -8.48
C SER A 73 19.41 -2.64 -8.25
N PHE A 74 18.99 -1.95 -9.31
CA PHE A 74 18.37 -0.64 -9.24
C PHE A 74 17.08 -0.68 -8.41
N ALA A 75 16.16 -1.59 -8.73
CA ALA A 75 14.87 -1.70 -8.04
C ALA A 75 15.06 -1.97 -6.54
N LYS A 76 15.99 -2.86 -6.17
CA LYS A 76 16.29 -3.17 -4.77
C LYS A 76 16.70 -1.95 -3.96
N VAL A 77 17.45 -1.02 -4.55
CA VAL A 77 17.98 0.17 -3.86
C VAL A 77 16.97 1.32 -3.93
N HIS A 78 16.43 1.62 -5.12
CA HIS A 78 15.69 2.86 -5.36
C HIS A 78 14.18 2.70 -5.38
N ALA A 79 13.66 1.51 -5.73
CA ALA A 79 12.23 1.30 -5.93
C ALA A 79 11.83 -0.17 -5.65
N PRO A 80 11.95 -0.67 -4.40
CA PRO A 80 11.69 -2.07 -4.07
C PRO A 80 10.25 -2.52 -4.33
N TRP A 81 9.34 -1.58 -4.56
CA TRP A 81 7.95 -1.83 -4.95
C TRP A 81 7.77 -2.13 -6.45
N MET A 82 8.80 -1.96 -7.29
CA MET A 82 8.72 -2.27 -8.72
C MET A 82 8.79 -3.77 -8.99
N GLY A 83 7.76 -4.31 -9.64
CA GLY A 83 7.71 -5.71 -10.04
C GLY A 83 8.60 -6.00 -11.24
N LEU A 84 9.58 -6.88 -11.09
CA LEU A 84 10.56 -7.20 -12.15
C LEU A 84 9.91 -7.77 -13.42
N ASP A 85 8.86 -8.58 -13.29
CA ASP A 85 8.19 -9.17 -14.46
C ASP A 85 7.37 -8.16 -15.25
N GLN A 86 6.75 -7.18 -14.55
CA GLN A 86 6.04 -6.07 -15.19
C GLN A 86 7.01 -5.18 -15.96
N GLU A 87 8.18 -4.89 -15.38
CA GLU A 87 9.23 -4.12 -16.04
C GLU A 87 9.81 -4.84 -17.26
N LYS A 88 10.02 -6.15 -17.19
CA LYS A 88 10.44 -6.96 -18.34
C LYS A 88 9.41 -6.87 -19.48
N ALA A 89 8.12 -7.01 -19.17
CA ALA A 89 7.03 -6.91 -20.14
C ALA A 89 6.98 -5.51 -20.77
N LEU A 90 7.09 -4.46 -19.95
CA LEU A 90 7.13 -3.08 -20.40
C LEU A 90 8.35 -2.82 -21.29
N ARG A 91 9.52 -3.30 -20.89
CA ARG A 91 10.75 -3.18 -21.66
C ARG A 91 10.65 -3.89 -23.02
N ALA A 92 10.06 -5.09 -23.05
CA ALA A 92 9.85 -5.83 -24.29
C ALA A 92 8.92 -5.09 -25.24
N SER A 93 7.88 -4.44 -24.75
CA SER A 93 6.90 -3.72 -25.58
C SER A 93 7.40 -2.35 -26.06
N THR A 94 8.20 -1.64 -25.23
CA THR A 94 8.64 -0.26 -25.53
C THR A 94 10.03 -0.16 -26.15
N GLY A 95 10.87 -1.18 -25.97
CA GLY A 95 12.28 -1.16 -26.34
C GLY A 95 13.14 -0.20 -25.49
N GLY A 96 12.56 0.45 -24.49
CA GLY A 96 13.15 1.52 -23.68
C GLY A 96 12.60 2.89 -24.02
N TYR A 97 13.15 3.91 -23.36
CA TYR A 97 12.68 5.30 -23.50
C TYR A 97 13.84 6.24 -23.84
N ASP A 98 13.59 7.14 -24.78
CA ASP A 98 14.45 8.27 -25.08
C ASP A 98 13.79 9.55 -24.56
N LEU A 99 14.47 10.26 -23.65
CA LEU A 99 13.97 11.49 -23.06
C LEU A 99 13.80 12.57 -24.14
N ALA A 100 12.63 13.21 -24.18
CA ALA A 100 12.30 14.23 -25.18
C ALA A 100 12.30 15.64 -24.59
N SER A 101 11.73 15.84 -23.39
CA SER A 101 11.71 17.13 -22.70
C SER A 101 11.51 16.93 -21.18
N ILE A 102 11.81 18.00 -20.42
CA ILE A 102 11.47 18.13 -19.01
C ILE A 102 10.54 19.33 -18.90
N ASP A 103 9.33 19.10 -18.35
CA ASP A 103 8.29 20.11 -18.27
C ASP A 103 8.32 20.87 -16.95
N GLY A 104 8.86 20.23 -15.92
CA GLY A 104 9.04 20.84 -14.59
C GLY A 104 9.80 19.92 -13.66
N SER A 105 10.49 20.52 -12.69
CA SER A 105 11.26 19.78 -11.69
C SER A 105 11.57 20.63 -10.48
N ASP A 106 11.79 19.95 -9.36
CA ASP A 106 12.51 20.49 -8.20
C ASP A 106 13.44 19.43 -7.59
N ASN A 107 13.80 19.58 -6.32
CA ASN A 107 14.68 18.61 -5.67
C ASN A 107 14.06 17.22 -5.56
N LEU A 108 12.73 17.13 -5.46
CA LEU A 108 12.04 15.90 -5.07
C LEU A 108 11.14 15.32 -6.16
N TRP A 109 10.88 16.05 -7.23
CA TRP A 109 10.06 15.59 -8.33
C TRP A 109 10.54 16.09 -9.68
N ILE A 110 10.19 15.35 -10.73
CA ILE A 110 10.43 15.71 -12.12
C ILE A 110 9.29 15.18 -13.00
N VAL A 111 8.79 16.05 -13.88
CA VAL A 111 7.80 15.72 -14.92
C VAL A 111 8.48 15.85 -16.28
N PHE A 112 8.32 14.85 -17.12
CA PHE A 112 9.06 14.74 -18.37
C PHE A 112 8.23 14.11 -19.50
N HIS A 113 8.67 14.32 -20.73
CA HIS A 113 8.21 13.56 -21.89
C HIS A 113 9.33 12.65 -22.40
N ALA A 114 8.94 11.47 -22.88
CA ALA A 114 9.84 10.53 -23.51
C ALA A 114 9.18 9.89 -24.75
N LYS A 115 9.98 9.19 -25.54
CA LYS A 115 9.51 8.39 -26.67
C LYS A 115 9.95 6.94 -26.46
N THR A 116 9.05 6.01 -26.77
CA THR A 116 9.41 4.60 -26.81
C THR A 116 10.36 4.34 -27.96
N ARG A 117 11.40 3.52 -27.76
CA ARG A 117 12.37 3.15 -28.81
C ARG A 117 11.74 2.25 -29.86
N VAL A 118 10.76 1.41 -29.45
CA VAL A 118 9.92 0.64 -30.37
C VAL A 118 8.62 1.40 -30.59
N GLY A 119 8.26 1.66 -31.85
CA GLY A 119 7.03 2.33 -32.22
C GLY A 119 7.03 3.86 -32.11
N GLY A 120 7.99 4.49 -31.43
CA GLY A 120 8.12 5.96 -31.31
C GLY A 120 6.96 6.65 -30.60
N SER A 121 6.16 5.93 -29.79
CA SER A 121 5.01 6.49 -29.08
C SER A 121 5.47 7.50 -28.03
N ARG A 122 4.73 8.62 -27.91
CA ARG A 122 5.01 9.63 -26.90
C ARG A 122 4.41 9.24 -25.56
N VAL A 123 5.18 9.39 -24.50
CA VAL A 123 4.74 9.18 -23.11
C VAL A 123 5.04 10.41 -22.28
N SER A 124 4.15 10.71 -21.33
CA SER A 124 4.39 11.65 -20.25
C SER A 124 4.77 10.87 -19.02
N GLY A 125 5.80 11.31 -18.30
CA GLY A 125 6.30 10.67 -17.08
C GLY A 125 6.32 11.62 -15.90
N SER A 126 6.03 11.10 -14.72
CA SER A 126 6.18 11.80 -13.45
C SER A 126 6.99 10.92 -12.50
N LEU A 127 8.05 11.47 -11.89
CA LEU A 127 8.87 10.80 -10.90
C LEU A 127 8.94 11.65 -9.64
N VAL A 128 8.73 11.01 -8.48
CA VAL A 128 8.88 11.65 -7.15
C VAL A 128 9.80 10.79 -6.30
N VAL A 129 10.74 11.43 -5.61
CA VAL A 129 11.59 10.77 -4.61
C VAL A 129 11.14 11.14 -3.20
N ARG A 130 11.41 10.27 -2.23
CA ARG A 130 10.99 10.41 -0.84
C ARG A 130 11.65 11.62 -0.17
N LEU A 131 10.89 12.39 0.59
CA LEU A 131 11.34 13.61 1.24
C LEU A 131 12.54 13.40 2.20
N LYS A 132 12.49 12.37 3.03
CA LYS A 132 13.55 12.07 4.02
C LYS A 132 14.66 11.15 3.50
N ASP A 133 14.44 10.54 2.34
CA ASP A 133 15.32 9.55 1.75
C ASP A 133 15.27 9.65 0.23
N PRO A 134 15.90 10.69 -0.34
CA PRO A 134 15.78 11.01 -1.78
C PRO A 134 16.41 9.99 -2.73
N GLU A 135 17.05 8.95 -2.22
CA GLU A 135 17.49 7.81 -3.02
C GLU A 135 16.33 6.89 -3.40
N HIS A 136 15.22 6.92 -2.64
CA HIS A 136 14.05 6.10 -2.89
C HIS A 136 12.99 6.82 -3.70
N ILE A 137 12.56 6.17 -4.79
CA ILE A 137 11.46 6.62 -5.66
C ILE A 137 10.13 6.23 -5.01
N THR A 138 9.24 7.20 -4.79
CA THR A 138 7.87 6.97 -4.28
C THR A 138 6.83 6.92 -5.38
N LEU A 139 7.12 7.57 -6.52
CA LEU A 139 6.28 7.56 -7.70
C LEU A 139 7.14 7.44 -8.95
N LEU A 140 6.78 6.53 -9.84
CA LEU A 140 7.13 6.58 -11.25
C LEU A 140 5.87 6.22 -12.04
N ASN A 141 5.31 7.21 -12.71
CA ASN A 141 4.12 7.05 -13.55
C ASN A 141 4.48 7.36 -15.00
N LEU A 142 4.03 6.50 -15.91
CA LEU A 142 4.20 6.66 -17.35
C LEU A 142 2.85 6.46 -18.02
N VAL A 143 2.37 7.47 -18.72
CA VAL A 143 1.10 7.44 -19.45
C VAL A 143 1.27 7.91 -20.88
N PRO A 144 0.45 7.45 -21.84
CA PRO A 144 0.45 8.02 -23.18
C PRO A 144 0.29 9.54 -23.12
N ALA A 145 1.09 10.29 -23.88
CA ALA A 145 1.09 11.76 -23.81
C ALA A 145 -0.31 12.36 -24.09
N ASP A 146 -1.08 11.71 -24.96
CA ASP A 146 -2.44 12.17 -25.29
C ASP A 146 -3.45 11.96 -24.16
N SER A 147 -3.17 11.06 -23.21
CA SER A 147 -4.04 10.84 -22.05
C SER A 147 -3.88 11.92 -20.99
N LYS A 148 -2.71 12.58 -20.90
CA LYS A 148 -2.45 13.67 -19.97
C LYS A 148 -3.17 14.97 -20.35
N SER A 149 -3.58 15.13 -21.59
CA SER A 149 -4.32 16.32 -22.03
C SER A 149 -5.70 16.48 -21.37
N ALA A 150 -6.21 15.43 -20.72
CA ALA A 150 -7.45 15.43 -19.96
C ALA A 150 -7.24 15.67 -18.45
N GLU A 151 -5.99 15.76 -17.98
CA GLU A 151 -5.69 16.02 -16.56
C GLU A 151 -5.84 17.51 -16.23
N ILE A 152 -6.28 17.77 -15.00
CA ILE A 152 -6.36 19.14 -14.49
C ILE A 152 -4.93 19.65 -14.26
N VAL A 153 -4.62 20.81 -14.85
CA VAL A 153 -3.41 21.56 -14.47
C VAL A 153 -3.72 22.31 -13.17
N LEU A 154 -3.08 21.92 -12.09
CA LEU A 154 -3.29 22.53 -10.79
C LEU A 154 -2.75 23.96 -10.77
N ASP A 155 -3.64 24.91 -10.57
CA ASP A 155 -3.28 26.30 -10.26
C ASP A 155 -3.04 26.52 -8.75
N GLU A 156 -2.71 27.73 -8.35
CA GLU A 156 -2.45 28.08 -6.95
C GLU A 156 -3.72 27.98 -6.09
N ALA A 157 -4.88 28.32 -6.65
CA ALA A 157 -6.16 28.28 -5.95
C ALA A 157 -6.57 26.82 -5.64
N GLU A 158 -6.43 25.94 -6.64
CA GLU A 158 -6.71 24.51 -6.47
C GLU A 158 -5.79 23.87 -5.44
N ARG A 159 -4.47 24.08 -5.51
CA ARG A 159 -3.53 23.58 -4.50
C ARG A 159 -3.87 24.06 -3.09
N SER A 160 -4.17 25.37 -2.95
CA SER A 160 -4.55 25.94 -1.65
C SER A 160 -5.83 25.32 -1.12
N ARG A 161 -6.83 25.15 -1.97
CA ARG A 161 -8.13 24.53 -1.62
C ARG A 161 -7.96 23.10 -1.12
N VAL A 162 -7.14 22.29 -1.81
CA VAL A 162 -6.88 20.90 -1.41
C VAL A 162 -6.14 20.84 -0.09
N ILE A 163 -5.10 21.67 0.12
CA ILE A 163 -4.37 21.72 1.39
C ILE A 163 -5.30 22.15 2.53
N GLU A 164 -6.07 23.22 2.38
CA GLU A 164 -7.00 23.71 3.40
C GLU A 164 -8.10 22.69 3.72
N ALA A 165 -8.59 21.96 2.72
CA ALA A 165 -9.52 20.86 2.95
C ALA A 165 -8.85 19.73 3.75
N SER A 166 -7.61 19.35 3.40
CA SER A 166 -6.84 18.36 4.16
C SER A 166 -6.62 18.79 5.60
N GLU A 167 -6.27 20.06 5.84
CA GLU A 167 -6.10 20.63 7.19
C GLU A 167 -7.39 20.51 8.03
N ARG A 168 -8.55 20.83 7.45
CA ARG A 168 -9.86 20.68 8.12
C ARG A 168 -10.17 19.22 8.45
N LEU A 169 -9.93 18.30 7.49
CA LEU A 169 -10.20 16.88 7.68
C LEU A 169 -9.29 16.26 8.74
N LEU A 170 -8.00 16.65 8.78
CA LEU A 170 -7.09 16.25 9.85
C LEU A 170 -7.58 16.73 11.22
N ALA A 171 -7.93 18.01 11.34
CA ALA A 171 -8.39 18.57 12.61
C ALA A 171 -9.68 17.90 13.13
N GLN A 172 -10.51 17.38 12.22
CA GLN A 172 -11.79 16.77 12.55
C GLN A 172 -11.67 15.26 12.85
N PHE A 173 -10.83 14.52 12.11
CA PHE A 173 -10.89 13.06 12.07
C PHE A 173 -9.64 12.36 12.58
N TYR A 174 -8.48 13.04 12.64
CA TYR A 174 -7.25 12.35 13.02
C TYR A 174 -7.28 11.94 14.50
N VAL A 175 -6.90 10.69 14.75
CA VAL A 175 -6.98 10.05 16.08
C VAL A 175 -6.22 10.76 17.20
N PHE A 176 -5.19 11.58 16.86
CA PHE A 176 -4.41 12.36 17.82
C PHE A 176 -4.58 13.86 17.58
N PRO A 177 -5.52 14.55 18.28
CA PRO A 177 -5.81 15.97 18.06
C PRO A 177 -4.61 16.91 18.22
N ASP A 178 -3.72 16.64 19.17
CA ASP A 178 -2.51 17.44 19.37
C ASP A 178 -1.51 17.30 18.22
N VAL A 179 -1.39 16.11 17.64
CA VAL A 179 -0.57 15.88 16.45
C VAL A 179 -1.22 16.50 15.23
N ALA A 180 -2.56 16.40 15.10
CA ALA A 180 -3.32 17.08 14.05
C ALA A 180 -3.03 18.58 14.04
N LYS A 181 -3.16 19.25 15.20
CA LYS A 181 -2.88 20.67 15.35
C LYS A 181 -1.46 21.05 14.92
N LYS A 182 -0.46 20.25 15.31
CA LYS A 182 0.94 20.48 14.91
C LYS A 182 1.13 20.26 13.41
N THR A 183 0.48 19.25 12.84
CA THR A 183 0.57 18.91 11.42
C THR A 183 -0.06 20.00 10.57
N VAL A 184 -1.24 20.48 10.92
CA VAL A 184 -1.93 21.60 10.26
C VAL A 184 -1.05 22.84 10.26
N ALA A 185 -0.51 23.25 11.41
CA ALA A 185 0.37 24.43 11.50
C ALA A 185 1.61 24.33 10.61
N LYS A 186 2.19 23.14 10.48
CA LYS A 186 3.35 22.92 9.61
C LYS A 186 2.98 22.90 8.12
N LEU A 187 1.85 22.29 7.74
CA LEU A 187 1.35 22.32 6.36
C LEU A 187 1.06 23.77 5.91
N GLU A 188 0.39 24.54 6.75
CA GLU A 188 0.14 25.96 6.50
C GLU A 188 1.46 26.73 6.30
N ALA A 189 2.48 26.47 7.11
CA ALA A 189 3.79 27.07 6.96
C ALA A 189 4.48 26.69 5.64
N LEU A 190 4.40 25.42 5.22
CA LEU A 190 4.92 24.94 3.94
C LEU A 190 4.20 25.63 2.77
N ARG A 191 2.88 25.71 2.82
CA ARG A 191 2.07 26.42 1.83
C ARG A 191 2.47 27.90 1.71
N LYS A 192 2.56 28.62 2.83
CA LYS A 192 2.98 30.05 2.86
C LYS A 192 4.38 30.28 2.32
N ARG A 193 5.30 29.32 2.50
CA ARG A 193 6.65 29.36 1.93
C ARG A 193 6.70 29.05 0.44
N GLY A 194 5.58 28.61 -0.16
CA GLY A 194 5.50 28.27 -1.57
C GLY A 194 6.05 26.89 -1.95
N ASN A 195 6.18 25.96 -0.99
CA ASN A 195 6.73 24.62 -1.24
C ASN A 195 5.97 23.82 -2.31
N TYR A 196 4.71 24.16 -2.59
CA TYR A 196 3.89 23.50 -3.60
C TYR A 196 3.69 24.32 -4.87
N ARG A 197 4.26 25.55 -4.94
CA ARG A 197 3.92 26.54 -6.00
C ARG A 197 4.26 26.04 -7.41
N SER A 198 5.37 25.33 -7.57
CA SER A 198 5.84 24.84 -8.86
C SER A 198 5.13 23.57 -9.34
N ILE A 199 4.33 22.90 -8.49
CA ILE A 199 3.69 21.63 -8.81
C ILE A 199 2.38 21.88 -9.55
N THR A 200 2.32 21.51 -10.81
CA THR A 200 1.12 21.63 -11.67
C THR A 200 0.49 20.26 -11.98
N ASP A 201 1.20 19.17 -11.72
CA ASP A 201 0.75 17.80 -11.92
C ASP A 201 0.02 17.29 -10.66
N GLY A 202 -1.20 16.78 -10.82
CA GLY A 202 -2.05 16.36 -9.69
C GLY A 202 -1.52 15.15 -8.94
N GLU A 203 -0.88 14.21 -9.62
CA GLU A 203 -0.33 13.02 -8.99
C GLU A 203 0.95 13.34 -8.21
N VAL A 204 1.84 14.16 -8.78
CA VAL A 204 3.01 14.70 -8.07
C VAL A 204 2.58 15.45 -6.82
N PHE A 205 1.56 16.30 -6.93
CA PHE A 205 1.04 17.06 -5.80
C PHE A 205 0.48 16.16 -4.70
N ALA A 206 -0.31 15.15 -5.05
CA ALA A 206 -0.87 14.20 -4.10
C ALA A 206 0.22 13.47 -3.33
N VAL A 207 1.24 12.93 -4.02
CA VAL A 207 2.37 12.22 -3.40
C VAL A 207 3.19 13.16 -2.50
N ARG A 208 3.41 14.40 -2.93
CA ARG A 208 4.13 15.39 -2.12
C ARG A 208 3.38 15.75 -0.84
N LEU A 209 2.08 15.96 -0.91
CA LEU A 209 1.24 16.24 0.25
C LEU A 209 1.20 15.03 1.20
N GLU A 210 1.10 13.82 0.67
CA GLU A 210 1.17 12.57 1.44
C GLU A 210 2.49 12.44 2.20
N ASP A 211 3.63 12.67 1.53
CA ASP A 211 4.96 12.61 2.14
C ASP A 211 5.10 13.65 3.27
N ASP A 212 4.63 14.87 3.06
CA ASP A 212 4.66 15.91 4.09
C ASP A 212 3.79 15.53 5.29
N LEU A 213 2.59 15.01 5.06
CA LEU A 213 1.71 14.50 6.12
C LEU A 213 2.38 13.41 6.95
N ARG A 214 2.93 12.39 6.30
CA ARG A 214 3.64 11.27 6.95
C ARG A 214 4.87 11.72 7.73
N VAL A 215 5.67 12.62 7.14
CA VAL A 215 6.89 13.12 7.78
C VAL A 215 6.58 13.99 9.00
N ILE A 216 5.53 14.81 8.93
CA ILE A 216 5.17 15.73 10.00
C ILE A 216 4.46 15.01 11.15
N SER A 217 3.53 14.11 10.85
CA SER A 217 2.75 13.36 11.86
C SER A 217 3.54 12.18 12.44
N GLY A 218 4.44 11.58 11.65
CA GLY A 218 5.07 10.29 11.95
C GLY A 218 4.20 9.09 11.58
N ASP A 219 2.99 9.29 11.09
CA ASP A 219 2.02 8.25 10.80
C ASP A 219 2.07 7.83 9.33
N LYS A 220 2.40 6.56 9.08
CA LYS A 220 2.57 5.99 7.74
C LYS A 220 1.25 5.71 7.02
N HIS A 221 0.12 5.77 7.72
CA HIS A 221 -1.18 5.48 7.14
C HIS A 221 -1.82 6.65 6.39
N PHE A 222 -1.31 7.87 6.53
CA PHE A 222 -1.78 8.97 5.69
C PHE A 222 -1.56 8.64 4.22
N ARG A 223 -2.58 8.90 3.39
CA ARG A 223 -2.50 8.78 1.95
C ARG A 223 -3.29 9.88 1.29
N VAL A 224 -2.80 10.36 0.14
CA VAL A 224 -3.52 11.28 -0.73
C VAL A 224 -3.61 10.66 -2.11
N ASP A 225 -4.82 10.38 -2.56
CA ASP A 225 -5.09 9.83 -3.87
C ASP A 225 -5.52 10.92 -4.84
N TYR A 226 -4.98 10.90 -6.06
CA TYR A 226 -5.40 11.74 -7.17
C TYR A 226 -6.06 10.89 -8.28
N PHE A 227 -7.15 11.42 -8.84
CA PHE A 227 -7.88 10.82 -9.94
C PHE A 227 -7.89 11.78 -11.13
N ALA A 228 -7.21 11.43 -12.22
CA ALA A 228 -7.16 12.25 -13.43
C ALA A 228 -8.56 12.46 -14.05
N LYS A 229 -9.41 11.41 -13.98
CA LYS A 229 -10.82 11.49 -14.34
C LYS A 229 -11.63 11.84 -13.09
N GLU A 230 -12.48 12.85 -13.20
CA GLU A 230 -13.37 13.25 -12.13
C GLU A 230 -14.22 12.05 -11.64
N MET A 231 -14.13 11.81 -10.34
CA MET A 231 -14.93 10.79 -9.67
C MET A 231 -16.28 11.39 -9.27
N PRO A 232 -17.37 10.64 -9.43
CA PRO A 232 -18.67 11.12 -8.98
C PRO A 232 -18.65 11.39 -7.46
N PRO A 233 -19.52 12.27 -6.95
CA PRO A 233 -19.65 12.50 -5.52
C PRO A 233 -19.79 11.17 -4.78
N PHE A 234 -19.07 11.04 -3.67
CA PHE A 234 -19.11 9.83 -2.87
C PHE A 234 -20.45 9.69 -2.16
N GLU A 235 -21.22 8.70 -2.58
CA GLU A 235 -22.39 8.24 -1.83
C GLU A 235 -21.97 7.05 -0.98
N PRO A 236 -22.16 7.06 0.35
CA PRO A 236 -21.77 5.94 1.22
C PRO A 236 -22.36 4.59 0.78
N SER A 237 -23.52 4.61 0.11
CA SER A 237 -24.19 3.44 -0.47
C SER A 237 -23.62 2.97 -1.82
N SER A 238 -22.81 3.81 -2.48
CA SER A 238 -22.25 3.54 -3.81
C SER A 238 -20.74 3.23 -3.76
N ARG A 239 -20.22 2.76 -2.61
CA ARG A 239 -18.82 2.34 -2.51
C ARG A 239 -18.51 1.35 -3.63
N PRO A 240 -17.47 1.59 -4.43
CA PRO A 240 -17.01 0.57 -5.36
C PRO A 240 -16.59 -0.63 -4.51
N HIS A 241 -17.42 -1.68 -4.52
CA HIS A 241 -16.94 -2.96 -4.03
C HIS A 241 -15.81 -3.39 -4.95
N PRO A 242 -14.73 -3.96 -4.39
CA PRO A 242 -13.74 -4.61 -5.24
C PRO A 242 -14.46 -5.56 -6.20
N ASP A 243 -14.08 -5.53 -7.46
CA ASP A 243 -14.68 -6.42 -8.45
C ASP A 243 -14.52 -7.88 -7.97
N PRO A 244 -15.62 -8.60 -7.67
CA PRO A 244 -15.55 -9.98 -7.17
C PRO A 244 -14.82 -10.91 -8.14
N HIS A 245 -14.91 -10.65 -9.45
CA HIS A 245 -14.19 -11.43 -10.46
C HIS A 245 -12.69 -11.21 -10.39
N LYS A 246 -12.27 -9.98 -10.14
CA LYS A 246 -10.85 -9.66 -9.96
C LYS A 246 -10.30 -10.25 -8.66
N LEU A 247 -11.06 -10.15 -7.57
CA LEU A 247 -10.68 -10.79 -6.30
C LEU A 247 -10.61 -12.32 -6.42
N ALA A 248 -11.54 -12.93 -7.14
CA ALA A 248 -11.52 -14.36 -7.41
C ALA A 248 -10.32 -14.76 -8.27
N ALA A 249 -9.95 -13.95 -9.27
CA ALA A 249 -8.76 -14.19 -10.09
C ALA A 249 -7.45 -14.12 -9.27
N ASP A 250 -7.40 -13.22 -8.29
CA ASP A 250 -6.29 -13.08 -7.34
C ASP A 250 -6.41 -14.04 -6.14
N ASN A 251 -7.34 -15.02 -6.21
CA ASN A 251 -7.65 -15.97 -5.14
C ASN A 251 -7.81 -15.30 -3.76
N CYS A 252 -8.42 -14.10 -3.74
CA CYS A 252 -8.72 -13.35 -2.51
C CYS A 252 -7.48 -12.99 -1.67
N GLY A 253 -6.29 -12.89 -2.28
CA GLY A 253 -5.02 -12.64 -1.59
C GLY A 253 -4.34 -13.90 -1.04
N PHE A 254 -4.97 -15.08 -1.18
CA PHE A 254 -4.38 -16.36 -0.81
C PHE A 254 -3.47 -16.85 -1.95
N GLU A 255 -2.19 -16.58 -1.85
CA GLU A 255 -1.23 -16.95 -2.90
C GLU A 255 -1.00 -18.46 -2.94
N LYS A 256 -0.91 -19.10 -1.75
CA LYS A 256 -0.59 -20.53 -1.66
C LYS A 256 -1.16 -21.17 -0.40
N ALA A 257 -1.76 -22.35 -0.54
CA ALA A 257 -2.02 -23.30 0.53
C ALA A 257 -1.43 -24.65 0.11
N ASP A 258 -0.51 -25.22 0.89
CA ASP A 258 0.28 -26.39 0.51
C ASP A 258 0.70 -27.21 1.74
N HIS A 259 1.11 -28.47 1.53
CA HIS A 259 1.84 -29.28 2.49
C HIS A 259 3.30 -29.33 2.05
N LEU A 260 4.19 -28.57 2.71
CA LEU A 260 5.63 -28.57 2.39
C LEU A 260 6.32 -29.86 2.79
N LEU A 261 5.82 -30.49 3.87
CA LEU A 261 6.19 -31.81 4.37
C LEU A 261 4.93 -32.53 4.83
N PRO A 262 4.93 -33.87 5.03
CA PRO A 262 3.71 -34.62 5.32
C PRO A 262 2.83 -34.08 6.45
N ASN A 263 3.42 -33.43 7.45
CA ASN A 263 2.71 -32.88 8.61
C ASN A 263 2.87 -31.36 8.79
N ILE A 264 3.45 -30.64 7.80
CA ILE A 264 3.65 -29.18 7.86
C ILE A 264 2.79 -28.52 6.79
N GLY A 265 1.73 -27.85 7.23
CA GLY A 265 0.90 -26.99 6.41
C GLY A 265 1.54 -25.62 6.22
N TYR A 266 1.37 -25.05 5.03
CA TYR A 266 1.87 -23.74 4.66
C TYR A 266 0.76 -22.91 4.02
N LEU A 267 0.56 -21.71 4.54
CA LEU A 267 -0.37 -20.73 4.02
C LEU A 267 0.36 -19.44 3.71
N LYS A 268 0.40 -19.02 2.44
CA LYS A 268 0.89 -17.68 2.07
C LYS A 268 -0.29 -16.78 1.74
N LEU A 269 -0.37 -15.64 2.45
CA LEU A 269 -1.45 -14.69 2.35
C LEU A 269 -0.87 -13.27 2.18
N ASN A 270 -1.13 -12.65 1.03
CA ASN A 270 -0.58 -11.34 0.71
C ASN A 270 -1.52 -10.18 1.10
N PHE A 271 -2.80 -10.48 1.35
CA PHE A 271 -3.80 -9.49 1.70
C PHE A 271 -4.99 -10.13 2.43
N PHE A 272 -5.50 -9.47 3.47
CA PHE A 272 -6.72 -9.86 4.18
C PHE A 272 -7.95 -9.25 3.50
N THR A 273 -8.59 -9.99 2.60
CA THR A 273 -9.81 -9.53 1.91
C THR A 273 -11.04 -9.67 2.81
N GLU A 274 -12.05 -8.81 2.61
CA GLU A 274 -13.30 -8.83 3.39
C GLU A 274 -13.93 -10.23 3.47
N PRO A 275 -14.29 -10.73 4.67
CA PRO A 275 -14.94 -12.03 4.83
C PRO A 275 -16.26 -12.15 4.06
N ALA A 276 -17.03 -11.06 3.96
CA ALA A 276 -18.30 -11.05 3.21
C ALA A 276 -18.12 -11.47 1.74
N ILE A 277 -16.90 -11.34 1.19
CA ILE A 277 -16.59 -11.71 -0.20
C ILE A 277 -15.79 -13.01 -0.23
N CYS A 278 -14.81 -13.16 0.66
CA CYS A 278 -13.74 -14.14 0.53
C CYS A 278 -13.68 -15.18 1.67
N ALA A 279 -14.66 -15.23 2.58
CA ALA A 279 -14.66 -16.22 3.66
C ALA A 279 -14.59 -17.67 3.17
N SER A 280 -15.23 -17.98 2.04
CA SER A 280 -15.19 -19.34 1.46
C SER A 280 -13.78 -19.78 1.08
N THR A 281 -12.95 -18.86 0.54
CA THR A 281 -11.56 -19.14 0.20
C THR A 281 -10.72 -19.40 1.47
N ALA A 282 -10.88 -18.56 2.50
CA ALA A 282 -10.22 -18.74 3.80
C ALA A 282 -10.59 -20.10 4.44
N ILE A 283 -11.90 -20.42 4.47
CA ILE A 283 -12.42 -21.69 5.02
C ILE A 283 -11.83 -22.89 4.26
N ALA A 284 -11.78 -22.82 2.93
CA ALA A 284 -11.21 -23.87 2.10
C ALA A 284 -9.70 -24.07 2.39
N ALA A 285 -8.92 -22.98 2.46
CA ALA A 285 -7.51 -23.03 2.78
C ALA A 285 -7.25 -23.62 4.18
N MET A 286 -7.96 -23.15 5.20
CA MET A 286 -7.82 -23.66 6.57
C MET A 286 -8.28 -25.11 6.69
N SER A 287 -9.34 -25.51 5.98
CA SER A 287 -9.81 -26.91 5.94
C SER A 287 -8.81 -27.83 5.26
N PHE A 288 -8.16 -27.38 4.19
CA PHE A 288 -7.10 -28.14 3.49
C PHE A 288 -5.90 -28.41 4.42
N LEU A 289 -5.57 -27.46 5.30
CA LEU A 289 -4.43 -27.52 6.21
C LEU A 289 -4.78 -28.14 7.57
N ALA A 290 -6.04 -28.52 7.82
CA ALA A 290 -6.56 -28.86 9.14
C ALA A 290 -5.90 -30.10 9.80
N ASP A 291 -5.33 -31.00 9.02
CA ASP A 291 -4.68 -32.23 9.50
C ASP A 291 -3.15 -32.09 9.69
N SER A 292 -2.58 -30.91 9.40
CA SER A 292 -1.18 -30.64 9.69
C SER A 292 -0.92 -30.60 11.19
N ASP A 293 0.26 -31.01 11.63
CA ASP A 293 0.72 -30.88 13.03
C ASP A 293 1.31 -29.50 13.31
N THR A 294 1.96 -28.94 12.31
CA THR A 294 2.50 -27.58 12.34
C THR A 294 1.90 -26.77 11.19
N LEU A 295 1.55 -25.52 11.46
CA LEU A 295 1.08 -24.55 10.47
C LEU A 295 2.07 -23.39 10.36
N ILE A 296 2.54 -23.11 9.15
CA ILE A 296 3.34 -21.92 8.83
C ILE A 296 2.46 -20.95 8.04
N ILE A 297 2.26 -19.75 8.59
CA ILE A 297 1.51 -18.67 7.95
C ILE A 297 2.52 -17.63 7.48
N ASP A 298 2.66 -17.46 6.17
CA ASP A 298 3.63 -16.54 5.57
C ASP A 298 2.97 -15.20 5.24
N LEU A 299 3.32 -14.19 6.03
CA LEU A 299 2.87 -12.81 5.89
C LEU A 299 3.98 -11.86 5.43
N ARG A 300 5.12 -12.36 4.95
CA ARG A 300 6.27 -11.53 4.57
C ARG A 300 5.94 -10.49 3.49
N ASP A 301 5.00 -10.81 2.60
CA ASP A 301 4.53 -9.91 1.55
C ASP A 301 3.09 -9.39 1.83
N ASN A 302 2.62 -9.47 3.08
CA ASN A 302 1.26 -9.08 3.44
C ASN A 302 1.15 -7.59 3.77
N HIS A 303 0.34 -6.87 3.03
CA HIS A 303 0.13 -5.43 3.19
C HIS A 303 -1.11 -5.06 4.01
N GLY A 304 -1.69 -6.01 4.75
CA GLY A 304 -2.86 -5.76 5.61
C GLY A 304 -4.18 -6.08 4.93
N GLY A 305 -5.22 -5.32 5.28
CA GLY A 305 -6.57 -5.49 4.72
C GLY A 305 -7.69 -5.39 5.75
N ALA A 306 -8.62 -6.35 5.73
CA ALA A 306 -9.78 -6.39 6.60
C ALA A 306 -9.51 -7.11 7.93
N PRO A 307 -9.62 -6.46 9.09
CA PRO A 307 -9.50 -7.08 10.42
C PRO A 307 -10.41 -8.30 10.61
N GLY A 308 -11.61 -8.26 10.05
CA GLY A 308 -12.53 -9.39 10.12
C GLY A 308 -12.02 -10.69 9.48
N MET A 309 -11.13 -10.61 8.47
CA MET A 309 -10.49 -11.80 7.90
C MET A 309 -9.37 -12.32 8.81
N ALA A 310 -8.62 -11.43 9.46
CA ALA A 310 -7.65 -11.81 10.48
C ALA A 310 -8.35 -12.54 11.64
N ALA A 311 -9.47 -12.01 12.13
CA ALA A 311 -10.31 -12.65 13.14
C ALA A 311 -10.84 -14.02 12.67
N LEU A 312 -11.29 -14.14 11.40
CA LEU A 312 -11.76 -15.41 10.83
C LEU A 312 -10.66 -16.48 10.83
N ILE A 313 -9.46 -16.16 10.32
CA ILE A 313 -8.33 -17.10 10.28
C ILE A 313 -7.87 -17.43 11.70
N SER A 314 -7.74 -16.44 12.58
CA SER A 314 -7.40 -16.64 14.00
C SER A 314 -8.37 -17.59 14.69
N SER A 315 -9.66 -17.54 14.33
CA SER A 315 -10.69 -18.39 14.95
C SER A 315 -10.47 -19.89 14.75
N TYR A 316 -9.71 -20.31 13.74
CA TYR A 316 -9.29 -21.70 13.58
C TYR A 316 -8.19 -22.13 14.57
N LEU A 317 -7.52 -21.16 15.18
CA LEU A 317 -6.36 -21.41 16.04
C LEU A 317 -6.71 -21.50 17.53
N PHE A 318 -7.92 -21.10 17.94
CA PHE A 318 -8.37 -21.08 19.33
C PHE A 318 -9.59 -21.99 19.54
N GLU A 319 -9.61 -22.72 20.66
CA GLU A 319 -10.75 -23.56 21.04
C GLU A 319 -11.96 -22.71 21.43
N GLU A 320 -11.74 -21.78 22.37
CA GLU A 320 -12.75 -20.91 22.92
C GLU A 320 -12.77 -19.53 22.26
N PRO A 321 -13.91 -18.81 22.31
CA PRO A 321 -13.94 -17.42 21.91
C PRO A 321 -12.88 -16.60 22.64
N THR A 322 -11.99 -15.98 21.87
CA THR A 322 -10.82 -15.26 22.39
C THR A 322 -10.85 -13.81 21.97
N HIS A 323 -10.63 -12.91 22.92
CA HIS A 323 -10.50 -11.48 22.68
C HIS A 323 -9.14 -11.20 22.01
N LEU A 324 -9.17 -10.68 20.80
CA LEU A 324 -7.97 -10.42 20.01
C LEU A 324 -7.41 -9.04 20.32
N ASP A 325 -8.18 -8.00 20.03
CA ASP A 325 -7.79 -6.61 20.20
C ASP A 325 -8.98 -5.69 20.51
N ASP A 326 -8.68 -4.44 20.88
CA ASP A 326 -9.60 -3.33 21.05
C ASP A 326 -9.31 -2.29 19.96
N ILE A 327 -10.32 -1.76 19.28
CA ILE A 327 -10.19 -0.66 18.31
C ILE A 327 -10.86 0.57 18.90
N TYR A 328 -10.08 1.58 19.23
CA TYR A 328 -10.59 2.89 19.63
C TYR A 328 -10.92 3.72 18.39
N ASP A 329 -12.14 4.20 18.27
CA ASP A 329 -12.60 5.15 17.22
C ASP A 329 -12.71 6.54 17.85
N HIS A 330 -11.78 7.44 17.46
CA HIS A 330 -11.76 8.82 17.95
C HIS A 330 -13.00 9.62 17.53
N THR A 331 -13.55 9.33 16.35
CA THR A 331 -14.68 10.11 15.81
C THR A 331 -15.98 9.85 16.54
N LYS A 332 -16.10 8.69 17.20
CA LYS A 332 -17.28 8.25 17.96
C LYS A 332 -17.03 8.22 19.47
N ASP A 333 -15.76 8.36 19.87
CA ASP A 333 -15.30 8.12 21.26
C ASP A 333 -15.77 6.76 21.77
N THR A 334 -15.55 5.70 20.98
CA THR A 334 -15.98 4.33 21.31
C THR A 334 -14.84 3.35 21.17
N ILE A 335 -14.95 2.24 21.92
CA ILE A 335 -14.07 1.07 21.78
C ILE A 335 -14.91 -0.07 21.21
N GLU A 336 -14.44 -0.65 20.11
CA GLU A 336 -14.98 -1.87 19.53
C GLU A 336 -13.99 -3.01 19.79
N GLN A 337 -14.52 -4.15 20.26
CA GLN A 337 -13.72 -5.33 20.56
C GLN A 337 -13.72 -6.30 19.40
N SER A 338 -12.55 -6.81 19.04
CA SER A 338 -12.36 -7.88 18.07
C SER A 338 -12.24 -9.22 18.80
N TRP A 339 -13.06 -10.18 18.36
CA TRP A 339 -13.11 -11.51 18.95
C TRP A 339 -13.05 -12.59 17.87
N THR A 340 -12.49 -13.75 18.22
CA THR A 340 -12.63 -14.94 17.38
C THR A 340 -14.10 -15.35 17.26
N PHE A 341 -14.48 -15.89 16.11
CA PHE A 341 -15.84 -16.36 15.85
C PHE A 341 -16.15 -17.61 16.69
N PRO A 342 -17.31 -17.67 17.35
CA PRO A 342 -17.68 -18.80 18.21
C PRO A 342 -17.95 -20.08 17.41
N TYR A 343 -18.27 -19.96 16.13
CA TYR A 343 -18.55 -21.09 15.24
C TYR A 343 -17.87 -20.89 13.90
N LEU A 344 -17.27 -21.97 13.39
CA LEU A 344 -16.64 -22.05 12.08
C LEU A 344 -16.95 -23.39 11.41
N PRO A 345 -17.09 -23.42 10.08
CA PRO A 345 -17.10 -24.67 9.33
C PRO A 345 -15.75 -25.37 9.40
N GLY A 346 -15.76 -26.70 9.50
CA GLY A 346 -14.55 -27.51 9.46
C GLY A 346 -13.86 -27.71 10.82
N LYS A 347 -12.66 -28.26 10.77
CA LYS A 347 -11.85 -28.63 11.95
C LYS A 347 -10.95 -27.45 12.36
N LYS A 348 -10.90 -27.16 13.64
CA LYS A 348 -9.95 -26.18 14.19
C LYS A 348 -8.55 -26.79 14.33
N LEU A 349 -7.53 -25.94 14.29
CA LEU A 349 -6.11 -26.30 14.45
C LEU A 349 -5.62 -25.96 15.87
N THR A 350 -6.49 -26.14 16.85
CA THR A 350 -6.15 -25.92 18.26
C THR A 350 -5.10 -26.91 18.74
N GLY A 351 -4.16 -26.48 19.56
CA GLY A 351 -3.05 -27.31 20.03
C GLY A 351 -1.96 -27.62 19.00
N LYS A 352 -2.08 -27.13 17.77
CA LYS A 352 -1.02 -27.27 16.76
C LYS A 352 0.04 -26.18 16.93
N THR A 353 1.30 -26.49 16.59
CA THR A 353 2.36 -25.48 16.53
C THR A 353 2.08 -24.52 15.37
N VAL A 354 2.20 -23.21 15.62
CA VAL A 354 2.01 -22.17 14.60
C VAL A 354 3.21 -21.25 14.53
N TYR A 355 3.75 -21.10 13.34
CA TYR A 355 4.74 -20.09 12.99
C TYR A 355 4.11 -19.04 12.10
N VAL A 356 4.43 -17.76 12.33
CA VAL A 356 4.07 -16.64 11.45
C VAL A 356 5.36 -16.02 10.93
N LEU A 357 5.50 -15.99 9.61
CA LEU A 357 6.68 -15.39 8.97
C LEU A 357 6.40 -13.92 8.69
N THR A 358 7.31 -13.04 9.15
CA THR A 358 7.18 -11.60 9.02
C THR A 358 8.35 -10.96 8.31
N SER A 359 8.11 -9.78 7.72
CA SER A 359 9.13 -8.91 7.14
C SER A 359 8.77 -7.45 7.37
N ASN A 360 9.64 -6.53 6.99
CA ASN A 360 9.35 -5.10 7.00
C ASN A 360 8.25 -4.66 6.01
N GLN A 361 7.79 -5.57 5.14
CA GLN A 361 6.64 -5.38 4.24
C GLN A 361 5.32 -5.82 4.89
N THR A 362 5.39 -6.65 5.94
CA THR A 362 4.20 -7.00 6.73
C THR A 362 3.64 -5.74 7.36
N PHE A 363 2.37 -5.36 7.04
CA PHE A 363 1.82 -4.07 7.43
C PHE A 363 0.35 -4.14 7.86
N SER A 364 -0.09 -3.18 8.70
CA SER A 364 -1.50 -2.99 9.09
C SER A 364 -2.13 -4.28 9.65
N THR A 365 -3.23 -4.81 9.08
CA THR A 365 -3.88 -6.05 9.53
C THR A 365 -2.95 -7.27 9.53
N GLY A 366 -1.88 -7.29 8.70
CA GLY A 366 -0.83 -8.30 8.78
C GLY A 366 -0.04 -8.22 10.09
N GLU A 367 0.16 -7.00 10.58
CA GLU A 367 0.80 -6.75 11.88
C GLU A 367 -0.16 -7.03 13.03
N GLU A 368 -1.43 -6.61 12.93
CA GLU A 368 -2.51 -6.91 13.87
C GLU A 368 -2.57 -8.42 14.15
N PHE A 369 -2.71 -9.23 13.10
CA PHE A 369 -2.73 -10.70 13.19
C PHE A 369 -1.47 -11.24 13.89
N SER A 370 -0.30 -10.75 13.53
CA SER A 370 0.98 -11.16 14.12
C SER A 370 1.08 -10.76 15.60
N PHE A 371 0.67 -9.52 15.90
CA PHE A 371 0.73 -8.95 17.25
C PHE A 371 -0.22 -9.68 18.22
N ASP A 372 -1.43 -9.97 17.79
CA ASP A 372 -2.43 -10.68 18.57
C ASP A 372 -1.97 -12.11 18.89
N LEU A 373 -1.57 -12.87 17.86
CA LEU A 373 -1.11 -14.24 18.08
C LEU A 373 0.14 -14.32 18.96
N LYS A 374 1.05 -13.37 18.84
CA LYS A 374 2.22 -13.26 19.70
C LYS A 374 1.83 -12.98 21.17
N ASN A 375 1.02 -11.95 21.42
CA ASN A 375 0.63 -11.57 22.77
C ASN A 375 -0.24 -12.63 23.45
N LEU A 376 -1.06 -13.34 22.67
CA LEU A 376 -1.84 -14.48 23.13
C LEU A 376 -1.00 -15.78 23.24
N LYS A 377 0.29 -15.74 22.91
CA LYS A 377 1.22 -16.89 22.91
C LYS A 377 0.72 -18.05 22.06
N ARG A 378 0.01 -17.71 20.95
CA ARG A 378 -0.59 -18.71 20.06
C ARG A 378 0.31 -19.06 18.88
N ALA A 379 1.19 -18.17 18.50
CA ALA A 379 2.16 -18.39 17.43
C ALA A 379 3.54 -17.88 17.82
N THR A 380 4.57 -18.44 17.17
CA THR A 380 5.95 -17.95 17.21
C THR A 380 6.23 -17.18 15.93
N LEU A 381 6.62 -15.92 16.05
CA LEU A 381 6.96 -15.06 14.93
C LEU A 381 8.42 -15.27 14.50
N VAL A 382 8.66 -15.42 13.20
CA VAL A 382 9.98 -15.66 12.62
C VAL A 382 10.24 -14.69 11.47
N GLY A 383 11.37 -13.99 11.47
CA GLY A 383 11.75 -13.09 10.38
C GLY A 383 12.28 -11.74 10.83
N ASP A 384 11.91 -10.68 10.12
CA ASP A 384 12.23 -9.30 10.47
C ASP A 384 11.05 -8.63 11.20
N ALA A 385 11.34 -7.52 11.89
CA ALA A 385 10.32 -6.63 12.43
C ALA A 385 9.41 -6.10 11.32
N THR A 386 8.13 -5.92 11.64
CA THR A 386 7.12 -5.49 10.66
C THR A 386 7.16 -3.98 10.38
N GLY A 387 6.31 -3.48 9.49
CA GLY A 387 6.36 -2.11 8.98
C GLY A 387 6.01 -0.99 9.95
N GLY A 388 5.25 -1.25 11.03
CA GLY A 388 4.89 -0.29 12.07
C GLY A 388 3.72 0.62 11.71
N GLY A 389 2.56 0.03 11.42
CA GLY A 389 1.32 0.75 11.17
C GLY A 389 0.13 0.15 11.91
N ALA A 390 -0.38 0.86 12.95
CA ALA A 390 -1.41 0.39 13.87
C ALA A 390 -2.69 1.24 13.87
N HIS A 391 -2.91 2.05 12.83
CA HIS A 391 -4.05 2.95 12.84
C HIS A 391 -5.09 2.59 11.76
N PRO A 392 -6.35 2.34 12.14
CA PRO A 392 -7.46 2.24 11.20
C PRO A 392 -7.68 3.57 10.49
N VAL A 393 -8.00 3.51 9.19
CA VAL A 393 -8.10 4.68 8.31
C VAL A 393 -9.46 4.81 7.65
N ALA A 394 -9.84 6.06 7.36
CA ALA A 394 -11.03 6.37 6.55
C ALA A 394 -10.66 7.30 5.39
N PRO A 395 -11.22 7.06 4.19
CA PRO A 395 -11.11 7.99 3.08
C PRO A 395 -12.08 9.16 3.25
N HIS A 396 -11.60 10.36 2.94
CA HIS A 396 -12.40 11.58 2.91
C HIS A 396 -12.25 12.26 1.55
N TRP A 397 -13.37 12.49 0.88
CA TRP A 397 -13.41 13.19 -0.41
C TRP A 397 -13.15 14.68 -0.20
N ILE A 398 -12.13 15.20 -0.84
CA ILE A 398 -11.87 16.64 -0.92
C ILE A 398 -12.72 17.22 -2.07
N ASP A 399 -12.70 16.52 -3.21
CA ASP A 399 -13.47 16.83 -4.41
C ASP A 399 -13.52 15.63 -5.36
N GLY A 400 -13.89 15.85 -6.64
CA GLY A 400 -13.90 14.79 -7.67
C GLY A 400 -12.53 14.24 -8.07
N HIS A 401 -11.43 14.91 -7.70
CA HIS A 401 -10.09 14.53 -8.08
C HIS A 401 -9.20 14.12 -6.90
N PHE A 402 -9.49 14.56 -5.69
CA PHE A 402 -8.65 14.30 -4.52
C PHE A 402 -9.41 13.62 -3.39
N VAL A 403 -8.79 12.60 -2.84
CA VAL A 403 -9.22 11.89 -1.63
C VAL A 403 -8.05 11.86 -0.66
N ILE A 404 -8.29 12.22 0.60
CA ILE A 404 -7.33 12.03 1.69
C ILE A 404 -7.77 10.87 2.57
N VAL A 405 -6.85 9.99 2.91
CA VAL A 405 -7.07 8.89 3.86
C VAL A 405 -6.49 9.32 5.20
N VAL A 406 -7.35 9.40 6.21
CA VAL A 406 -7.00 9.90 7.55
C VAL A 406 -7.14 8.77 8.58
N PRO A 407 -6.11 8.52 9.41
CA PRO A 407 -6.23 7.62 10.55
C PRO A 407 -7.22 8.17 11.57
N PHE A 408 -8.28 7.43 11.86
CA PHE A 408 -9.35 7.89 12.78
C PHE A 408 -9.35 7.15 14.11
N GLY A 409 -8.59 6.07 14.23
CA GLY A 409 -8.56 5.22 15.41
C GLY A 409 -7.19 4.59 15.65
N ARG A 410 -7.11 3.76 16.66
CA ARG A 410 -5.92 2.96 17.00
C ARG A 410 -6.30 1.59 17.52
N PHE A 411 -5.48 0.61 17.22
CA PHE A 411 -5.53 -0.69 17.86
C PHE A 411 -4.94 -0.63 19.26
N MET A 412 -5.44 -1.47 20.17
CA MET A 412 -4.90 -1.65 21.51
C MET A 412 -5.00 -3.12 21.89
N ASN A 413 -3.87 -3.72 22.21
CA ASN A 413 -3.89 -5.10 22.70
C ASN A 413 -4.56 -5.16 24.10
N PRO A 414 -5.55 -6.04 24.34
CA PRO A 414 -6.28 -6.10 25.60
C PRO A 414 -5.41 -6.47 26.81
N ILE A 415 -4.26 -7.14 26.60
CA ILE A 415 -3.33 -7.59 27.63
C ILE A 415 -2.29 -6.51 27.93
N THR A 416 -1.56 -6.06 26.90
CA THR A 416 -0.41 -5.15 27.06
C THR A 416 -0.78 -3.68 27.04
N LYS A 417 -2.00 -3.34 26.56
CA LYS A 417 -2.48 -1.97 26.29
C LYS A 417 -1.60 -1.17 25.30
N ALA A 418 -0.70 -1.86 24.63
CA ALA A 418 0.20 -1.30 23.60
C ALA A 418 -0.33 -1.59 22.19
N ASP A 419 0.24 -0.90 21.24
CA ASP A 419 0.15 -1.14 19.80
C ASP A 419 1.56 -1.27 19.21
N TRP A 420 1.66 -1.32 17.89
CA TRP A 420 2.92 -1.47 17.15
C TRP A 420 3.23 -0.25 16.27
N GLU A 421 2.51 0.87 16.46
CA GLU A 421 2.71 2.07 15.63
C GLU A 421 4.15 2.57 15.68
N GLY A 422 4.72 2.82 14.52
CA GLY A 422 6.08 3.32 14.33
C GLY A 422 7.21 2.34 14.62
N THR A 423 6.97 1.29 15.40
CA THR A 423 7.99 0.30 15.83
C THR A 423 7.92 -1.01 15.06
N GLY A 424 6.73 -1.40 14.60
CA GLY A 424 6.46 -2.73 14.09
C GLY A 424 6.34 -3.78 15.20
N VAL A 425 5.98 -4.99 14.77
CA VAL A 425 5.94 -6.17 15.63
C VAL A 425 7.28 -6.88 15.53
N GLU A 426 8.02 -6.93 16.62
CA GLU A 426 9.29 -7.64 16.69
C GLU A 426 9.06 -9.15 16.64
N PRO A 427 9.77 -9.92 15.80
CA PRO A 427 9.66 -11.36 15.79
C PRO A 427 10.25 -11.99 17.08
N ASP A 428 9.81 -13.20 17.41
CA ASP A 428 10.39 -13.99 18.51
C ASP A 428 11.75 -14.58 18.11
N ILE A 429 11.88 -14.90 16.82
CA ILE A 429 13.09 -15.46 16.19
C ILE A 429 13.52 -14.51 15.09
N LYS A 430 14.56 -13.72 15.37
CA LYS A 430 15.12 -12.75 14.41
C LYS A 430 16.05 -13.43 13.42
N VAL A 431 15.63 -13.46 12.17
CA VAL A 431 16.45 -13.87 11.01
C VAL A 431 16.06 -12.98 9.84
N PRO A 432 16.91 -12.83 8.82
CA PRO A 432 16.51 -12.14 7.59
C PRO A 432 15.21 -12.74 7.03
N ALA A 433 14.29 -11.92 6.55
CA ALA A 433 13.00 -12.38 6.04
C ALA A 433 13.15 -13.47 4.96
N ALA A 434 14.21 -13.40 4.16
CA ALA A 434 14.51 -14.44 3.15
C ALA A 434 14.74 -15.82 3.78
N ASP A 435 15.29 -15.90 4.98
CA ASP A 435 15.66 -17.14 5.67
C ASP A 435 14.54 -17.64 6.62
N ALA A 436 13.48 -16.84 6.81
CA ALA A 436 12.44 -17.11 7.81
C ALA A 436 11.71 -18.45 7.58
N LEU A 437 11.45 -18.83 6.32
CA LEU A 437 10.79 -20.09 6.00
C LEU A 437 11.69 -21.29 6.35
N ASP A 438 12.96 -21.22 6.02
CA ASP A 438 13.92 -22.31 6.29
C ASP A 438 14.11 -22.49 7.80
N GLU A 439 14.19 -21.41 8.56
CA GLU A 439 14.28 -21.46 10.03
C GLU A 439 12.99 -22.06 10.66
N ALA A 440 11.81 -21.65 10.19
CA ALA A 440 10.55 -22.24 10.66
C ALA A 440 10.44 -23.72 10.33
N LEU A 441 10.82 -24.14 9.13
CA LEU A 441 10.85 -25.55 8.71
C LEU A 441 11.84 -26.38 9.54
N LYS A 442 12.99 -25.82 9.85
CA LYS A 442 13.98 -26.48 10.71
C LYS A 442 13.40 -26.75 12.10
N ARG A 443 12.78 -25.75 12.73
CA ARG A 443 12.17 -25.89 14.05
C ARG A 443 10.99 -26.86 14.05
N ALA A 444 10.14 -26.78 13.05
CA ALA A 444 9.00 -27.70 12.91
C ALA A 444 9.42 -29.18 12.75
N ARG A 445 10.65 -29.46 12.33
CA ARG A 445 11.20 -30.82 12.27
C ARG A 445 11.83 -31.28 13.59
N GLU A 446 12.26 -30.35 14.42
CA GLU A 446 12.90 -30.59 15.72
C GLU A 446 11.87 -30.74 16.86
N GLU A 447 10.64 -30.23 16.65
CA GLU A 447 9.51 -30.41 17.58
C GLU A 447 8.85 -31.77 17.27
N PRO A 448 8.68 -32.64 18.29
CA PRO A 448 8.12 -33.98 18.14
C PRO A 448 6.62 -34.02 17.85
#